data_33694d15169e09f84717a9030b993be2
#
_entry.id   33694d15169e09f84717a9030b993be2
#
_cell.length_a   1.000
_cell.length_b   1.000
_cell.length_c   1.000
_cell.angle_alpha   90.00
_cell.angle_beta   90.00
_cell.angle_gamma   90.00
#
_symmetry.space_group_name_H-M   'P 1'
#
loop_
_entity.id
_entity.type
_entity.pdbx_description
1 polymer ?
#
loop_
_entity_poly.entity_id
_entity_poly.type
_entity_poly.pdbx_seq_one_letter_code
_entity_poly.pdbx_strand_id
1 'polypeptide(L)'
;MKHRTIPFSPPDIGEREKQAVSEALSSGWITTGPRTKQFEKAISDYVGTNKTVCLNSATAAMELTLRVLGIGPGDEVVVPAYTYTASCSVICHVGAAPIMIDSQKDSVEMEYDAMEAAINEKTKAIIAVDVAGIVCDYERIYEAVNRKSSL
;
A
#
# COMPACT_ATOMS: atom_id res chain seq x y z
N MET A 1 15.89 -37.73 11.45
CA MET A 1 15.40 -36.82 10.39
C MET A 1 16.05 -35.46 10.60
N LYS A 2 16.69 -34.88 9.55
CA LYS A 2 17.19 -33.50 9.64
C LYS A 2 15.99 -32.55 9.59
N HIS A 3 15.74 -31.80 10.66
CA HIS A 3 14.72 -30.75 10.66
C HIS A 3 15.11 -29.65 9.66
N ARG A 4 14.24 -29.38 8.68
CA ARG A 4 14.40 -28.25 7.75
C ARG A 4 13.80 -27.01 8.41
N THR A 5 14.63 -26.02 8.68
CA THR A 5 14.15 -24.69 9.12
C THR A 5 13.77 -23.90 7.87
N ILE A 6 12.55 -23.41 7.83
CA ILE A 6 12.06 -22.49 6.79
C ILE A 6 11.96 -21.11 7.43
N PRO A 7 12.85 -20.17 7.07
CA PRO A 7 12.78 -18.81 7.60
C PRO A 7 11.56 -18.08 7.02
N PHE A 8 10.97 -17.21 7.85
CA PHE A 8 9.86 -16.35 7.41
C PHE A 8 10.40 -15.15 6.63
N SER A 9 10.18 -15.15 5.31
CA SER A 9 10.51 -14.03 4.40
C SER A 9 11.86 -13.34 4.67
N PRO A 10 12.99 -14.05 4.63
CA PRO A 10 14.30 -13.41 4.84
C PRO A 10 14.60 -12.47 3.67
N PRO A 11 15.29 -11.32 3.92
CA PRO A 11 15.72 -10.46 2.85
C PRO A 11 16.78 -11.16 1.97
N ASP A 12 16.69 -10.95 0.66
CA ASP A 12 17.73 -11.38 -0.28
C ASP A 12 18.81 -10.28 -0.37
N ILE A 13 19.88 -10.43 0.41
CA ILE A 13 20.98 -9.47 0.48
C ILE A 13 22.27 -10.16 0.02
N GLY A 14 22.70 -9.78 -1.17
CA GLY A 14 23.95 -10.24 -1.78
C GLY A 14 25.09 -9.22 -1.69
N GLU A 15 26.14 -9.45 -2.47
CA GLU A 15 27.29 -8.55 -2.52
C GLU A 15 26.97 -7.19 -3.15
N ARG A 16 25.99 -7.14 -4.07
CA ARG A 16 25.55 -5.87 -4.70
C ARG A 16 24.96 -4.91 -3.68
N GLU A 17 24.11 -5.40 -2.80
CA GLU A 17 23.45 -4.62 -1.73
C GLU A 17 24.49 -4.12 -0.73
N LYS A 18 25.41 -5.00 -0.32
CA LYS A 18 26.51 -4.65 0.60
C LYS A 18 27.42 -3.58 -0.01
N GLN A 19 27.80 -3.72 -1.27
CA GLN A 19 28.60 -2.74 -1.99
C GLN A 19 27.88 -1.40 -2.09
N ALA A 20 26.59 -1.38 -2.47
CA ALA A 20 25.81 -0.16 -2.59
C ALA A 20 25.70 0.61 -1.26
N VAL A 21 25.54 -0.11 -0.14
CA VAL A 21 25.56 0.49 1.20
C VAL A 21 26.95 1.04 1.54
N SER A 22 28.01 0.28 1.28
CA SER A 22 29.38 0.73 1.51
C SER A 22 29.74 2.00 0.73
N GLU A 23 29.34 2.05 -0.54
CA GLU A 23 29.54 3.24 -1.39
C GLU A 23 28.73 4.45 -0.87
N ALA A 24 27.49 4.23 -0.40
CA ALA A 24 26.67 5.30 0.18
C ALA A 24 27.35 5.90 1.42
N LEU A 25 27.86 5.05 2.33
CA LEU A 25 28.61 5.49 3.51
C LEU A 25 29.89 6.23 3.13
N SER A 26 30.64 5.69 2.17
CA SER A 26 31.92 6.29 1.70
C SER A 26 31.72 7.64 1.00
N SER A 27 30.56 7.87 0.41
CA SER A 27 30.22 9.16 -0.21
C SER A 27 30.00 10.30 0.78
N GLY A 28 29.82 9.99 2.07
CA GLY A 28 29.47 10.96 3.11
C GLY A 28 28.02 11.46 3.02
N TRP A 29 27.24 11.04 2.01
CA TRP A 29 25.84 11.44 1.86
C TRP A 29 24.90 10.36 2.36
N ILE A 30 24.50 10.45 3.61
CA ILE A 30 23.69 9.44 4.32
C ILE A 30 22.24 9.86 4.58
N THR A 31 21.81 10.97 3.97
CA THR A 31 20.42 11.46 4.02
C THR A 31 19.78 11.40 2.63
N THR A 32 18.57 11.95 2.49
CA THR A 32 17.90 12.11 1.19
C THR A 32 18.81 12.84 0.21
N GLY A 33 19.13 12.24 -0.93
CA GLY A 33 20.10 12.77 -1.85
C GLY A 33 20.10 12.08 -3.22
N PRO A 34 21.26 12.01 -3.89
CA PRO A 34 21.37 11.51 -5.26
C PRO A 34 20.83 10.08 -5.44
N ARG A 35 21.10 9.17 -4.49
CA ARG A 35 20.60 7.77 -4.55
C ARG A 35 19.08 7.70 -4.45
N THR A 36 18.47 8.52 -3.58
CA THR A 36 17.01 8.63 -3.48
C THR A 36 16.42 9.08 -4.81
N LYS A 37 16.97 10.12 -5.43
CA LYS A 37 16.52 10.62 -6.74
C LYS A 37 16.68 9.59 -7.86
N GLN A 38 17.77 8.82 -7.85
CA GLN A 38 17.97 7.73 -8.80
C GLN A 38 16.92 6.63 -8.62
N PHE A 39 16.59 6.27 -7.38
CA PHE A 39 15.58 5.28 -7.07
C PHE A 39 14.18 5.77 -7.47
N GLU A 40 13.81 7.00 -7.12
CA GLU A 40 12.56 7.63 -7.53
C GLU A 40 12.39 7.61 -9.05
N LYS A 41 13.46 7.95 -9.78
CA LYS A 41 13.45 7.90 -11.24
C LYS A 41 13.28 6.47 -11.76
N ALA A 42 14.03 5.51 -11.22
CA ALA A 42 13.96 4.12 -11.66
C ALA A 42 12.56 3.52 -11.46
N ILE A 43 11.91 3.81 -10.34
CA ILE A 43 10.53 3.40 -10.09
C ILE A 43 9.56 4.09 -11.06
N SER A 44 9.72 5.41 -11.28
CA SER A 44 8.88 6.13 -12.24
C SER A 44 8.97 5.54 -13.64
N ASP A 45 10.19 5.25 -14.10
CA ASP A 45 10.43 4.64 -15.42
C ASP A 45 9.83 3.22 -15.50
N TYR A 46 9.93 2.43 -14.42
CA TYR A 46 9.44 1.05 -14.38
C TYR A 46 7.90 0.96 -14.40
N VAL A 47 7.22 1.81 -13.61
CA VAL A 47 5.75 1.79 -13.51
C VAL A 47 5.06 2.73 -14.49
N GLY A 48 5.80 3.54 -15.25
CA GLY A 48 5.24 4.47 -16.24
C GLY A 48 4.56 5.69 -15.63
N THR A 49 4.94 6.11 -14.42
CA THR A 49 4.39 7.30 -13.77
C THR A 49 5.28 8.54 -13.97
N ASN A 50 4.68 9.73 -13.93
CA ASN A 50 5.42 10.99 -14.09
C ASN A 50 6.36 11.29 -12.94
N LYS A 51 6.02 10.88 -11.73
CA LYS A 51 6.80 11.13 -10.50
C LYS A 51 6.62 10.03 -9.48
N THR A 52 7.69 9.74 -8.76
CA THR A 52 7.71 8.91 -7.55
C THR A 52 8.34 9.72 -6.42
N VAL A 53 7.86 9.53 -5.21
CA VAL A 53 8.42 10.12 -4.00
C VAL A 53 8.74 9.00 -3.02
N CYS A 54 9.99 8.91 -2.60
CA CYS A 54 10.42 7.97 -1.57
C CYS A 54 10.08 8.47 -0.17
N LEU A 55 9.49 7.59 0.61
CA LEU A 55 9.20 7.80 2.02
C LEU A 55 9.90 6.72 2.86
N ASN A 56 9.91 6.88 4.17
CA ASN A 56 10.57 5.94 5.07
C ASN A 56 9.83 4.59 5.22
N SER A 57 8.55 4.52 4.83
CA SER A 57 7.75 3.30 4.89
C SER A 57 6.51 3.38 3.99
N ALA A 58 5.96 2.21 3.62
CA ALA A 58 4.66 2.13 2.95
C ALA A 58 3.52 2.69 3.84
N THR A 59 3.61 2.52 5.15
CA THR A 59 2.66 3.12 6.11
C THR A 59 2.62 4.64 5.97
N ALA A 60 3.79 5.30 5.96
CA ALA A 60 3.87 6.75 5.76
C ALA A 60 3.34 7.16 4.37
N ALA A 61 3.56 6.34 3.34
CA ALA A 61 3.04 6.61 2.00
C ALA A 61 1.50 6.57 1.96
N MET A 62 0.90 5.56 2.57
CA MET A 62 -0.56 5.45 2.67
C MET A 62 -1.16 6.63 3.46
N GLU A 63 -0.61 6.94 4.64
CA GLU A 63 -1.09 8.07 5.44
C GLU A 63 -0.98 9.39 4.68
N LEU A 64 0.18 9.66 4.06
CA LEU A 64 0.37 10.87 3.27
C LEU A 64 -0.60 10.96 2.12
N THR A 65 -0.89 9.85 1.44
CA THR A 65 -1.86 9.79 0.34
C THR A 65 -3.25 10.21 0.82
N LEU A 66 -3.72 9.65 1.94
CA LEU A 66 -5.02 10.04 2.49
C LEU A 66 -5.07 11.54 2.87
N ARG A 67 -3.99 12.08 3.45
CA ARG A 67 -3.89 13.50 3.78
C ARG A 67 -3.90 14.40 2.54
N VAL A 68 -3.18 14.02 1.48
CA VAL A 68 -3.13 14.78 0.21
C VAL A 68 -4.48 14.78 -0.48
N LEU A 69 -5.24 13.68 -0.36
CA LEU A 69 -6.62 13.58 -0.86
C LEU A 69 -7.63 14.34 0.00
N GLY A 70 -7.21 14.93 1.12
CA GLY A 70 -8.08 15.67 2.03
C GLY A 70 -9.02 14.81 2.86
N ILE A 71 -8.73 13.50 2.97
CA ILE A 71 -9.54 12.55 3.74
C ILE A 71 -9.30 12.75 5.24
N GLY A 72 -10.38 12.82 6.02
CA GLY A 72 -10.31 13.13 7.45
C GLY A 72 -11.59 12.83 8.22
N PRO A 73 -11.82 13.54 9.35
CA PRO A 73 -12.99 13.32 10.20
C PRO A 73 -14.31 13.45 9.45
N GLY A 74 -15.17 12.43 9.58
CA GLY A 74 -16.46 12.34 8.90
C GLY A 74 -16.44 11.55 7.60
N ASP A 75 -15.26 11.28 7.04
CA ASP A 75 -15.07 10.43 5.87
C ASP A 75 -14.92 8.96 6.26
N GLU A 76 -15.23 8.08 5.31
CA GLU A 76 -15.07 6.63 5.42
C GLU A 76 -14.09 6.12 4.37
N VAL A 77 -13.27 5.14 4.76
CA VAL A 77 -12.35 4.46 3.85
C VAL A 77 -12.58 2.95 3.96
N VAL A 78 -12.91 2.33 2.84
CA VAL A 78 -13.08 0.87 2.77
C VAL A 78 -11.72 0.20 2.74
N VAL A 79 -11.55 -0.87 3.52
CA VAL A 79 -10.28 -1.58 3.69
C VAL A 79 -10.53 -3.07 3.97
N PRO A 80 -9.73 -4.01 3.43
CA PRO A 80 -9.88 -5.42 3.78
C PRO A 80 -9.54 -5.65 5.26
N ALA A 81 -10.28 -6.54 5.94
CA ALA A 81 -10.00 -6.93 7.31
C ALA A 81 -8.75 -7.84 7.40
N TYR A 82 -8.51 -8.66 6.38
CA TYR A 82 -7.34 -9.52 6.30
C TYR A 82 -6.18 -8.79 5.60
N THR A 83 -5.45 -8.00 6.35
CA THR A 83 -4.28 -7.25 5.88
C THR A 83 -3.36 -6.92 7.05
N TYR A 84 -2.20 -6.34 6.74
CA TYR A 84 -1.34 -5.77 7.78
C TYR A 84 -2.02 -4.56 8.43
N THR A 85 -1.91 -4.44 9.75
CA THR A 85 -2.57 -3.42 10.57
C THR A 85 -2.43 -1.99 10.02
N ALA A 86 -1.31 -1.69 9.34
CA ALA A 86 -1.06 -0.36 8.78
C ALA A 86 -2.16 0.09 7.81
N SER A 87 -2.73 -0.82 7.00
CA SER A 87 -3.79 -0.47 6.05
C SER A 87 -5.03 0.14 6.73
N CYS A 88 -5.35 -0.33 7.93
CA CYS A 88 -6.45 0.21 8.74
C CYS A 88 -5.99 1.40 9.60
N SER A 89 -4.82 1.32 10.25
CA SER A 89 -4.39 2.34 11.21
C SER A 89 -4.15 3.71 10.57
N VAL A 90 -3.69 3.77 9.31
CA VAL A 90 -3.50 5.05 8.62
C VAL A 90 -4.81 5.81 8.40
N ILE A 91 -5.93 5.09 8.27
CA ILE A 91 -7.27 5.68 8.19
C ILE A 91 -7.61 6.37 9.51
N CYS A 92 -7.35 5.68 10.63
CA CYS A 92 -7.55 6.26 11.96
C CYS A 92 -6.60 7.44 12.22
N HIS A 93 -5.35 7.40 11.72
CA HIS A 93 -4.39 8.51 11.89
C HIS A 93 -4.85 9.81 11.24
N VAL A 94 -5.60 9.73 10.15
CA VAL A 94 -6.16 10.92 9.50
C VAL A 94 -7.53 11.32 10.09
N GLY A 95 -8.06 10.55 11.03
CA GLY A 95 -9.35 10.80 11.68
C GLY A 95 -10.56 10.31 10.91
N ALA A 96 -10.38 9.57 9.83
CA ALA A 96 -11.45 8.93 9.07
C ALA A 96 -11.88 7.61 9.72
N ALA A 97 -13.03 7.09 9.33
CA ALA A 97 -13.57 5.82 9.80
C ALA A 97 -13.19 4.67 8.86
N PRO A 98 -12.50 3.61 9.33
CA PRO A 98 -12.26 2.44 8.53
C PRO A 98 -13.53 1.58 8.43
N ILE A 99 -13.92 1.23 7.21
CA ILE A 99 -14.99 0.27 6.93
C ILE A 99 -14.33 -1.03 6.51
N MET A 100 -14.22 -1.96 7.45
CA MET A 100 -13.52 -3.23 7.24
C MET A 100 -14.42 -4.23 6.53
N ILE A 101 -13.92 -4.80 5.44
CA ILE A 101 -14.58 -5.82 4.64
C ILE A 101 -13.89 -7.16 4.87
N ASP A 102 -14.65 -8.18 5.16
CA ASP A 102 -14.14 -9.53 5.37
C ASP A 102 -13.59 -10.15 4.08
N SER A 103 -12.85 -11.23 4.20
CA SER A 103 -12.32 -11.97 3.07
C SER A 103 -13.41 -12.86 2.45
N GLN A 104 -13.25 -13.18 1.19
CA GLN A 104 -14.02 -14.22 0.52
C GLN A 104 -13.81 -15.57 1.23
N LYS A 105 -14.83 -16.45 1.14
CA LYS A 105 -14.84 -17.73 1.86
C LYS A 105 -13.60 -18.60 1.59
N ASP A 106 -13.13 -18.63 0.35
CA ASP A 106 -12.05 -19.50 -0.11
C ASP A 106 -10.84 -18.74 -0.66
N SER A 107 -10.74 -17.43 -0.36
CA SER A 107 -9.65 -16.55 -0.78
C SER A 107 -9.27 -15.58 0.34
N VAL A 108 -8.07 -15.01 0.25
CA VAL A 108 -7.62 -13.91 1.12
C VAL A 108 -8.02 -12.54 0.56
N GLU A 109 -8.60 -12.50 -0.62
CA GLU A 109 -9.11 -11.29 -1.22
C GLU A 109 -10.31 -10.74 -0.45
N MET A 110 -10.49 -9.45 -0.53
CA MET A 110 -11.66 -8.76 0.03
C MET A 110 -12.95 -9.29 -0.64
N GLU A 111 -14.02 -9.43 0.14
CA GLU A 111 -15.33 -9.81 -0.41
C GLU A 111 -15.92 -8.62 -1.17
N TYR A 112 -16.02 -8.74 -2.50
CA TYR A 112 -16.37 -7.62 -3.37
C TYR A 112 -17.84 -7.19 -3.28
N ASP A 113 -18.78 -8.12 -3.04
CA ASP A 113 -20.20 -7.76 -2.90
C ASP A 113 -20.40 -6.92 -1.63
N ALA A 114 -19.74 -7.30 -0.53
CA ALA A 114 -19.75 -6.53 0.71
C ALA A 114 -19.05 -5.17 0.55
N MET A 115 -17.92 -5.12 -0.19
CA MET A 115 -17.26 -3.87 -0.55
C MET A 115 -18.20 -2.92 -1.29
N GLU A 116 -18.87 -3.42 -2.33
CA GLU A 116 -19.81 -2.60 -3.13
C GLU A 116 -21.00 -2.10 -2.29
N ALA A 117 -21.53 -2.96 -1.41
CA ALA A 117 -22.61 -2.59 -0.49
C ALA A 117 -22.21 -1.55 0.55
N ALA A 118 -20.93 -1.54 0.95
CA ALA A 118 -20.40 -0.61 1.94
C ALA A 118 -20.15 0.80 1.40
N ILE A 119 -20.03 0.99 0.07
CA ILE A 119 -19.78 2.30 -0.54
C ILE A 119 -21.02 3.20 -0.38
N ASN A 120 -20.83 4.37 0.21
CA ASN A 120 -21.85 5.38 0.43
C ASN A 120 -21.29 6.80 0.22
N GLU A 121 -22.05 7.85 0.49
CA GLU A 121 -21.66 9.26 0.28
C GLU A 121 -20.44 9.69 1.10
N LYS A 122 -20.20 9.05 2.24
CA LYS A 122 -19.02 9.31 3.10
C LYS A 122 -17.77 8.58 2.63
N THR A 123 -17.90 7.57 1.79
CA THR A 123 -16.76 6.78 1.29
C THR A 123 -15.93 7.64 0.35
N LYS A 124 -14.67 7.90 0.72
CA LYS A 124 -13.75 8.74 -0.06
C LYS A 124 -12.60 7.95 -0.69
N ALA A 125 -12.33 6.75 -0.18
CA ALA A 125 -11.30 5.88 -0.75
C ALA A 125 -11.58 4.41 -0.46
N ILE A 126 -10.95 3.56 -1.26
CA ILE A 126 -10.83 2.11 -1.03
C ILE A 126 -9.34 1.79 -1.01
N ILE A 127 -8.86 1.15 0.05
CA ILE A 127 -7.52 0.59 0.12
C ILE A 127 -7.61 -0.88 -0.30
N ALA A 128 -7.18 -1.18 -1.52
CA ALA A 128 -7.03 -2.56 -1.98
C ALA A 128 -5.66 -3.11 -1.58
N VAL A 129 -5.58 -4.41 -1.28
CA VAL A 129 -4.34 -5.06 -0.87
C VAL A 129 -4.16 -6.37 -1.62
N ASP A 130 -3.08 -6.45 -2.39
CA ASP A 130 -2.67 -7.65 -3.13
C ASP A 130 -1.97 -8.64 -2.19
N VAL A 131 -2.74 -9.28 -1.31
CA VAL A 131 -2.22 -10.15 -0.25
C VAL A 131 -1.46 -11.33 -0.85
N ALA A 132 -0.21 -11.49 -0.44
CA ALA A 132 0.70 -12.55 -0.93
C ALA A 132 0.86 -12.58 -2.47
N GLY A 133 0.62 -11.46 -3.15
CA GLY A 133 0.72 -11.36 -4.61
C GLY A 133 -0.54 -11.83 -5.34
N ILE A 134 -1.62 -12.11 -4.64
CA ILE A 134 -2.94 -12.33 -5.25
C ILE A 134 -3.49 -10.96 -5.61
N VAL A 135 -3.57 -10.68 -6.91
CA VAL A 135 -3.98 -9.36 -7.43
C VAL A 135 -5.49 -9.19 -7.29
N CYS A 136 -5.92 -8.11 -6.68
CA CYS A 136 -7.33 -7.75 -6.53
C CYS A 136 -8.02 -7.58 -7.89
N ASP A 137 -9.32 -7.81 -7.93
CA ASP A 137 -10.15 -7.48 -9.10
C ASP A 137 -10.33 -5.95 -9.21
N TYR A 138 -9.30 -5.30 -9.77
CA TYR A 138 -9.32 -3.84 -9.95
C TYR A 138 -10.41 -3.37 -10.92
N GLU A 139 -10.79 -4.18 -11.91
CA GLU A 139 -11.86 -3.83 -12.84
C GLU A 139 -13.16 -3.66 -12.05
N ARG A 140 -13.49 -4.62 -11.22
CA ARG A 140 -14.68 -4.59 -10.36
C ARG A 140 -14.65 -3.43 -9.35
N ILE A 141 -13.48 -3.18 -8.73
CA ILE A 141 -13.31 -2.05 -7.81
C ILE A 141 -13.58 -0.72 -8.53
N TYR A 142 -13.00 -0.51 -9.71
CA TYR A 142 -13.20 0.71 -10.49
C TYR A 142 -14.66 0.87 -10.96
N GLU A 143 -15.32 -0.21 -11.37
CA GLU A 143 -16.74 -0.17 -11.73
C GLU A 143 -17.61 0.25 -10.54
N ALA A 144 -17.35 -0.30 -9.34
CA ALA A 144 -18.07 0.06 -8.13
C ALA A 144 -17.93 1.54 -7.79
N VAL A 145 -16.69 2.08 -7.86
CA VAL A 145 -16.41 3.50 -7.62
C VAL A 145 -17.11 4.37 -8.66
N ASN A 146 -17.03 4.04 -9.95
CA ASN A 146 -17.61 4.83 -11.03
C ASN A 146 -19.14 4.86 -10.96
N ARG A 147 -19.80 3.73 -10.62
CA ARG A 147 -21.25 3.68 -10.43
C ARG A 147 -21.75 4.62 -9.34
N LYS A 148 -20.97 4.77 -8.25
CA LYS A 148 -21.33 5.64 -7.12
C LYS A 148 -20.98 7.12 -7.34
N SER A 149 -19.94 7.41 -8.14
CA SER A 149 -19.58 8.79 -8.50
C SER A 149 -20.55 9.45 -9.51
N SER A 150 -21.46 8.65 -10.07
CA SER A 150 -22.47 9.11 -11.05
C SER A 150 -23.81 9.44 -10.40
N LEU A 151 -23.96 9.27 -9.08
CA LEU A 151 -25.12 9.61 -8.28
C LEU A 151 -24.89 10.91 -7.49
#